data_47d610ae50d2ca7687fa9a2545304f5e
#
_entry.id   47d610ae50d2ca7687fa9a2545304f5e
#
_cell.length_a   1.000
_cell.length_b   1.000
_cell.length_c   1.000
_cell.angle_alpha   90.00
_cell.angle_beta   90.00
_cell.angle_gamma   90.00
#
_symmetry.space_group_name_H-M   'P 1'
#
loop_
_entity.id
_entity.type
_entity.pdbx_description
1 polymer ?
#
loop_
_entity_poly.entity_id
_entity_poly.type
_entity_poly.pdbx_seq_one_letter_code
_entity_poly.pdbx_strand_id
1 'polypeptide(L)'
;MTPLYFYLLVGSLCVPLLFSVFVINFVENWKNFLISTSLIALLFLIWDFIFTEKSVWGFEEKYCLGVRILKMPIEEWLFFFIIPYCSLFTHFAFFYKYPKVKLSRTFTKFFTIGLKILCFYLVFSNFNKAYTSVNYSFLFVVLALGFFLDIKLLQKFYISFLIILVPFFLVNGTLTGMFTEMPVVWY
;
A
#
# COMPACT_ATOMS: atom_id res chain seq x y z
N MET A 1 -20.38 -11.28 15.62
CA MET A 1 -19.11 -11.00 14.92
C MET A 1 -19.42 -10.10 13.74
N THR A 2 -18.82 -8.94 13.66
CA THR A 2 -18.96 -8.05 12.49
C THR A 2 -17.65 -8.12 11.73
N PRO A 3 -17.58 -8.73 10.55
CA PRO A 3 -16.34 -8.84 9.78
C PRO A 3 -15.94 -7.48 9.18
N LEU A 4 -15.56 -6.56 10.08
CA LEU A 4 -15.23 -5.19 9.74
C LEU A 4 -14.10 -5.11 8.73
N TYR A 5 -13.10 -5.97 8.86
CA TYR A 5 -11.97 -6.00 7.92
C TYR A 5 -12.45 -6.26 6.48
N PHE A 6 -13.29 -7.26 6.31
CA PHE A 6 -13.89 -7.59 5.01
C PHE A 6 -14.72 -6.42 4.45
N TYR A 7 -15.55 -5.78 5.28
CA TYR A 7 -16.35 -4.63 4.84
C TYR A 7 -15.50 -3.43 4.43
N LEU A 8 -14.39 -3.18 5.12
CA LEU A 8 -13.45 -2.13 4.72
C LEU A 8 -12.82 -2.42 3.35
N LEU A 9 -12.44 -3.66 3.08
CA LEU A 9 -11.88 -4.06 1.79
C LEU A 9 -12.91 -3.93 0.66
N VAL A 10 -14.12 -4.44 0.86
CA VAL A 10 -15.21 -4.34 -0.12
C VAL A 10 -15.57 -2.89 -0.36
N GLY A 11 -15.75 -2.09 0.69
CA GLY A 11 -16.05 -0.66 0.58
C GLY A 11 -14.97 0.11 -0.17
N SER A 12 -13.69 -0.21 0.08
CA SER A 12 -12.56 0.40 -0.64
C SER A 12 -12.56 0.03 -2.13
N LEU A 13 -12.94 -1.20 -2.46
CA LEU A 13 -12.91 -1.72 -3.82
C LEU A 13 -14.09 -1.23 -4.68
N CYS A 14 -15.28 -1.05 -4.09
CA CYS A 14 -16.52 -0.78 -4.83
C CYS A 14 -16.37 0.38 -5.84
N VAL A 15 -15.95 1.54 -5.38
CA VAL A 15 -15.83 2.72 -6.25
C VAL A 15 -14.74 2.54 -7.32
N PRO A 16 -13.50 2.16 -6.98
CA PRO A 16 -12.47 1.90 -7.98
C PRO A 16 -12.89 0.86 -9.03
N LEU A 17 -13.54 -0.22 -8.61
CA LEU A 17 -13.96 -1.29 -9.51
C LEU A 17 -15.03 -0.82 -10.50
N LEU A 18 -16.09 -0.16 -10.00
CA LEU A 18 -17.15 0.38 -10.86
C LEU A 18 -16.61 1.38 -11.88
N PHE A 19 -15.78 2.31 -11.45
CA PHE A 19 -15.19 3.30 -12.35
C PHE A 19 -14.17 2.68 -13.33
N SER A 20 -13.48 1.62 -12.93
CA SER A 20 -12.56 0.87 -13.81
C SER A 20 -13.30 0.24 -15.00
N VAL A 21 -14.50 -0.28 -14.75
CA VAL A 21 -15.29 -0.98 -15.77
C VAL A 21 -16.07 0.01 -16.64
N PHE A 22 -16.75 0.98 -16.01
CA PHE A 22 -17.78 1.77 -16.70
C PHE A 22 -17.30 3.16 -17.16
N VAL A 23 -16.18 3.68 -16.63
CA VAL A 23 -15.78 5.08 -16.86
C VAL A 23 -14.42 5.22 -17.54
N ILE A 24 -13.39 4.52 -17.04
CA ILE A 24 -11.98 4.77 -17.42
C ILE A 24 -11.42 3.62 -18.27
N ASN A 25 -12.12 2.50 -18.40
CA ASN A 25 -11.65 1.27 -19.05
C ASN A 25 -10.29 0.77 -18.51
N PHE A 26 -10.09 0.89 -17.18
CA PHE A 26 -8.87 0.46 -16.52
C PHE A 26 -8.67 -1.07 -16.57
N VAL A 27 -9.74 -1.79 -16.93
CA VAL A 27 -9.76 -3.26 -17.11
C VAL A 27 -8.65 -3.74 -18.05
N GLU A 28 -8.29 -2.96 -19.06
CA GLU A 28 -7.19 -3.28 -19.99
C GLU A 28 -5.84 -3.47 -19.27
N ASN A 29 -5.68 -2.86 -18.09
CA ASN A 29 -4.46 -2.96 -17.30
C ASN A 29 -4.48 -4.13 -16.30
N TRP A 30 -5.59 -4.85 -16.12
CA TRP A 30 -5.73 -5.88 -15.09
C TRP A 30 -4.70 -7.00 -15.22
N LYS A 31 -4.40 -7.46 -16.43
CA LYS A 31 -3.38 -8.50 -16.63
C LYS A 31 -2.02 -8.06 -16.07
N ASN A 32 -1.57 -6.86 -16.43
CA ASN A 32 -0.28 -6.34 -15.98
C ASN A 32 -0.29 -6.05 -14.47
N PHE A 33 -1.42 -5.52 -13.96
CA PHE A 33 -1.63 -5.30 -12.55
C PHE A 33 -1.52 -6.62 -11.76
N LEU A 34 -2.27 -7.65 -12.16
CA LEU A 34 -2.26 -8.94 -11.46
C LEU A 34 -0.88 -9.58 -11.43
N ILE A 35 -0.16 -9.59 -12.55
CA ILE A 35 1.19 -10.14 -12.62
C ILE A 35 2.14 -9.38 -11.67
N SER A 36 2.17 -8.05 -11.78
CA SER A 36 3.07 -7.21 -10.98
C SER A 36 2.71 -7.27 -9.49
N THR A 37 1.42 -7.19 -9.17
CA THR A 37 0.95 -7.23 -7.77
C THR A 37 1.18 -8.60 -7.15
N SER A 38 0.96 -9.70 -7.90
CA SER A 38 1.22 -11.06 -7.37
C SER A 38 2.70 -11.27 -6.99
N LEU A 39 3.63 -10.75 -7.80
CA LEU A 39 5.06 -10.84 -7.48
C LEU A 39 5.41 -10.07 -6.20
N ILE A 40 4.88 -8.86 -6.05
CA ILE A 40 5.11 -8.03 -4.86
C ILE A 40 4.37 -8.60 -3.65
N ALA A 41 3.10 -8.98 -3.83
CA ALA A 41 2.29 -9.57 -2.77
C ALA A 41 2.93 -10.84 -2.20
N LEU A 42 3.47 -11.72 -3.05
CA LEU A 42 4.17 -12.91 -2.59
C LEU A 42 5.31 -12.59 -1.64
N LEU A 43 6.12 -11.59 -1.97
CA LEU A 43 7.24 -11.15 -1.15
C LEU A 43 6.77 -10.62 0.20
N PHE A 44 5.73 -9.77 0.21
CA PHE A 44 5.20 -9.19 1.45
C PHE A 44 4.38 -10.18 2.27
N LEU A 45 3.64 -11.11 1.65
CA LEU A 45 2.91 -12.17 2.35
C LEU A 45 3.85 -13.14 3.07
N ILE A 46 5.02 -13.48 2.48
CA ILE A 46 6.05 -14.26 3.17
C ILE A 46 6.55 -13.51 4.42
N TRP A 47 6.78 -12.22 4.28
CA TRP A 47 7.19 -11.37 5.38
C TRP A 47 6.13 -11.30 6.47
N ASP A 48 4.87 -11.06 6.09
CA ASP A 48 3.73 -10.97 6.97
C ASP A 48 3.48 -12.29 7.74
N PHE A 49 3.57 -13.41 7.04
CA PHE A 49 3.51 -14.73 7.65
C PHE A 49 4.59 -14.91 8.73
N ILE A 50 5.85 -14.55 8.46
CA ILE A 50 6.95 -14.67 9.42
C ILE A 50 6.69 -13.82 10.66
N PHE A 51 6.15 -12.61 10.51
CA PHE A 51 5.86 -11.71 11.63
C PHE A 51 4.64 -12.17 12.43
N THR A 52 3.63 -12.70 11.77
CA THR A 52 2.45 -13.32 12.44
C THR A 52 2.86 -14.57 13.23
N GLU A 53 3.72 -15.43 12.65
CA GLU A 53 4.26 -16.61 13.36
C GLU A 53 5.05 -16.22 14.62
N LYS A 54 5.81 -15.12 14.55
CA LYS A 54 6.59 -14.62 15.68
C LYS A 54 5.79 -13.76 16.66
N SER A 55 4.48 -13.61 16.43
CA SER A 55 3.60 -12.76 17.24
C SER A 55 4.10 -11.31 17.36
N VAL A 56 4.75 -10.79 16.30
CA VAL A 56 5.13 -9.39 16.19
C VAL A 56 3.88 -8.54 15.94
N TRP A 57 2.95 -9.07 15.16
CA TRP A 57 1.58 -8.56 15.04
C TRP A 57 0.57 -9.70 14.92
N GLY A 58 -0.70 -9.36 15.00
CA GLY A 58 -1.77 -10.32 14.86
C GLY A 58 -3.10 -9.65 14.57
N PHE A 59 -4.14 -10.47 14.50
CA PHE A 59 -5.45 -10.07 14.01
C PHE A 59 -6.53 -10.39 15.05
N GLU A 60 -7.43 -9.43 15.31
CA GLU A 60 -8.55 -9.59 16.21
C GLU A 60 -9.68 -10.38 15.52
N GLU A 61 -9.97 -11.59 16.04
CA GLU A 61 -10.94 -12.51 15.44
C GLU A 61 -12.36 -11.95 15.34
N LYS A 62 -12.74 -11.08 16.28
CA LYS A 62 -14.04 -10.41 16.32
C LYS A 62 -14.34 -9.66 15.02
N TYR A 63 -13.31 -9.17 14.34
CA TYR A 63 -13.41 -8.32 13.15
C TYR A 63 -13.10 -9.04 11.83
N CYS A 64 -12.76 -10.31 11.87
CA CYS A 64 -12.45 -11.13 10.71
C CYS A 64 -13.58 -12.11 10.38
N LEU A 65 -13.60 -12.64 9.15
CA LEU A 65 -14.54 -13.68 8.70
C LEU A 65 -14.31 -15.05 9.37
N GLY A 66 -13.17 -15.22 10.03
CA GLY A 66 -12.81 -16.49 10.68
C GLY A 66 -12.13 -17.50 9.75
N VAL A 67 -12.00 -17.21 8.46
CA VAL A 67 -11.25 -18.07 7.52
C VAL A 67 -9.76 -17.67 7.58
N ARG A 68 -8.89 -18.64 7.87
CA ARG A 68 -7.44 -18.42 7.99
C ARG A 68 -6.65 -19.27 6.99
N ILE A 69 -5.64 -18.66 6.39
CA ILE A 69 -4.64 -19.30 5.54
C ILE A 69 -3.27 -18.98 6.15
N LEU A 70 -2.48 -19.98 6.53
CA LEU A 70 -1.18 -19.80 7.18
C LEU A 70 -1.26 -18.84 8.39
N LYS A 71 -2.22 -19.07 9.29
CA LYS A 71 -2.53 -18.25 10.49
C LYS A 71 -3.01 -16.83 10.23
N MET A 72 -2.93 -16.34 9.02
CA MET A 72 -3.44 -15.02 8.62
C MET A 72 -4.89 -15.11 8.16
N PRO A 73 -5.75 -14.12 8.49
CA PRO A 73 -7.11 -14.08 7.98
C PRO A 73 -7.12 -13.90 6.46
N ILE A 74 -8.15 -14.43 5.80
CA ILE A 74 -8.28 -14.32 4.33
C ILE A 74 -8.31 -12.85 3.87
N GLU A 75 -8.80 -11.96 4.70
CA GLU A 75 -8.83 -10.52 4.47
C GLU A 75 -7.43 -9.94 4.27
N GLU A 76 -6.42 -10.41 5.00
CA GLU A 76 -5.04 -9.96 4.82
C GLU A 76 -4.51 -10.34 3.43
N TRP A 77 -4.82 -11.55 2.98
CA TRP A 77 -4.49 -11.98 1.60
C TRP A 77 -5.17 -11.09 0.56
N LEU A 78 -6.44 -10.75 0.77
CA LEU A 78 -7.19 -9.86 -0.11
C LEU A 78 -6.65 -8.42 -0.05
N PHE A 79 -6.20 -7.96 1.11
CA PHE A 79 -5.62 -6.64 1.32
C PHE A 79 -4.47 -6.37 0.36
N PHE A 80 -3.56 -7.34 0.19
CA PHE A 80 -2.40 -7.22 -0.71
C PHE A 80 -2.75 -7.11 -2.20
N PHE A 81 -3.99 -7.36 -2.58
CA PHE A 81 -4.48 -7.14 -3.94
C PHE A 81 -5.41 -5.93 -4.04
N ILE A 82 -6.32 -5.78 -3.10
CA ILE A 82 -7.36 -4.73 -3.15
C ILE A 82 -6.75 -3.35 -2.93
N ILE A 83 -5.90 -3.18 -1.92
CA ILE A 83 -5.34 -1.85 -1.62
C ILE A 83 -4.38 -1.36 -2.71
N PRO A 84 -3.45 -2.17 -3.25
CA PRO A 84 -2.67 -1.79 -4.42
C PRO A 84 -3.53 -1.47 -5.65
N TYR A 85 -4.62 -2.24 -5.88
CA TYR A 85 -5.55 -1.96 -6.96
C TYR A 85 -6.20 -0.58 -6.82
N CYS A 86 -6.76 -0.28 -5.65
CA CYS A 86 -7.38 1.01 -5.38
C CYS A 86 -6.38 2.17 -5.51
N SER A 87 -5.14 1.97 -5.06
CA SER A 87 -4.07 2.95 -5.15
C SER A 87 -3.66 3.21 -6.60
N LEU A 88 -3.45 2.15 -7.36
CA LEU A 88 -3.08 2.27 -8.78
C LEU A 88 -4.22 2.87 -9.60
N PHE A 89 -5.47 2.43 -9.36
CA PHE A 89 -6.65 3.02 -9.98
C PHE A 89 -6.73 4.53 -9.69
N THR A 90 -6.52 4.95 -8.45
CA THR A 90 -6.52 6.39 -8.07
C THR A 90 -5.48 7.18 -8.86
N HIS A 91 -4.28 6.62 -9.06
CA HIS A 91 -3.25 7.21 -9.92
C HIS A 91 -3.76 7.39 -11.36
N PHE A 92 -4.27 6.32 -11.96
CA PHE A 92 -4.76 6.38 -13.34
C PHE A 92 -5.96 7.32 -13.50
N ALA A 93 -6.92 7.27 -12.60
CA ALA A 93 -8.12 8.12 -12.61
C ALA A 93 -7.76 9.61 -12.49
N PHE A 94 -6.83 9.95 -11.61
CA PHE A 94 -6.38 11.32 -11.46
C PHE A 94 -5.71 11.84 -12.74
N PHE A 95 -4.78 11.08 -13.32
CA PHE A 95 -4.07 11.50 -14.54
C PHE A 95 -4.88 11.32 -15.82
N TYR A 96 -5.93 10.53 -15.81
CA TYR A 96 -6.94 10.55 -16.88
C TYR A 96 -7.63 11.92 -16.96
N LYS A 97 -8.01 12.47 -15.80
CA LYS A 97 -8.66 13.79 -15.72
C LYS A 97 -7.66 14.95 -15.86
N TYR A 98 -6.44 14.80 -15.30
CA TYR A 98 -5.44 15.85 -15.23
C TYR A 98 -4.08 15.40 -15.83
N PRO A 99 -4.00 15.11 -17.14
CA PRO A 99 -2.82 14.48 -17.75
C PRO A 99 -1.55 15.33 -17.71
N LYS A 100 -1.69 16.67 -17.66
CA LYS A 100 -0.58 17.62 -17.67
C LYS A 100 0.01 17.90 -16.28
N VAL A 101 -0.68 17.52 -15.22
CA VAL A 101 -0.23 17.77 -13.83
C VAL A 101 0.97 16.89 -13.50
N LYS A 102 2.05 17.52 -13.08
CA LYS A 102 3.28 16.85 -12.62
C LYS A 102 4.11 17.81 -11.78
N LEU A 103 4.91 17.29 -10.88
CA LEU A 103 5.88 18.09 -10.13
C LEU A 103 7.03 18.55 -11.05
N SER A 104 7.70 19.65 -10.69
CA SER A 104 8.89 20.06 -11.43
C SER A 104 10.01 19.02 -11.29
N ARG A 105 10.80 18.83 -12.33
CA ARG A 105 11.90 17.86 -12.35
C ARG A 105 12.95 18.15 -11.27
N THR A 106 13.25 19.42 -11.08
CA THR A 106 14.22 19.88 -10.09
C THR A 106 13.71 19.58 -8.67
N PHE A 107 12.48 19.97 -8.35
CA PHE A 107 11.87 19.67 -7.06
C PHE A 107 11.84 18.15 -6.79
N THR A 108 11.40 17.34 -7.77
CA THR A 108 11.34 15.89 -7.64
C THR A 108 12.70 15.29 -7.30
N LYS A 109 13.77 15.75 -7.97
CA LYS A 109 15.14 15.29 -7.71
C LYS A 109 15.57 15.60 -6.28
N PHE A 110 15.47 16.86 -5.84
CA PHE A 110 15.88 17.25 -4.49
C PHE A 110 15.04 16.55 -3.42
N PHE A 111 13.73 16.46 -3.61
CA PHE A 111 12.82 15.78 -2.71
C PHE A 111 13.17 14.28 -2.58
N THR A 112 13.42 13.59 -3.71
CA THR A 112 13.81 12.17 -3.70
C THR A 112 15.17 11.97 -3.02
N ILE A 113 16.14 12.86 -3.24
CA ILE A 113 17.43 12.80 -2.56
C ILE A 113 17.24 12.97 -1.05
N GLY A 114 16.44 13.95 -0.62
CA GLY A 114 16.11 14.15 0.79
C GLY A 114 15.45 12.93 1.43
N LEU A 115 14.48 12.32 0.75
CA LEU A 115 13.84 11.09 1.22
C LEU A 115 14.83 9.92 1.32
N LYS A 116 15.76 9.77 0.37
CA LYS A 116 16.79 8.73 0.43
C LYS A 116 17.74 8.94 1.60
N ILE A 117 18.14 10.17 1.87
CA ILE A 117 18.96 10.52 3.05
C ILE A 117 18.20 10.19 4.34
N LEU A 118 16.92 10.53 4.41
CA LEU A 118 16.06 10.20 5.54
C LEU A 118 15.93 8.69 5.73
N CYS A 119 15.68 7.92 4.68
CA CYS A 119 15.61 6.46 4.73
C CYS A 119 16.93 5.87 5.25
N PHE A 120 18.05 6.34 4.73
CA PHE A 120 19.37 5.91 5.19
C PHE A 120 19.57 6.17 6.68
N TYR A 121 19.27 7.39 7.13
CA TYR A 121 19.35 7.76 8.55
C TYR A 121 18.44 6.86 9.41
N LEU A 122 17.19 6.62 9.00
CA LEU A 122 16.24 5.81 9.76
C LEU A 122 16.67 4.34 9.85
N VAL A 123 17.27 3.77 8.81
CA VAL A 123 17.85 2.42 8.84
C VAL A 123 18.96 2.33 9.88
N PHE A 124 19.90 3.26 9.86
CA PHE A 124 21.03 3.25 10.80
C PHE A 124 20.59 3.51 12.24
N SER A 125 19.69 4.47 12.45
CA SER A 125 19.20 4.81 13.80
C SER A 125 18.31 3.73 14.42
N ASN A 126 17.74 2.82 13.61
CA ASN A 126 16.84 1.78 14.08
C ASN A 126 17.31 0.38 13.64
N PHE A 127 18.61 0.17 13.54
CA PHE A 127 19.16 -1.11 13.04
C PHE A 127 18.68 -2.32 13.85
N ASN A 128 18.40 -2.15 15.13
CA ASN A 128 17.89 -3.20 16.02
C ASN A 128 16.39 -3.49 15.84
N LYS A 129 15.66 -2.65 15.07
CA LYS A 129 14.24 -2.84 14.79
C LYS A 129 14.06 -3.40 13.38
N ALA A 130 13.97 -4.73 13.26
CA ALA A 130 13.92 -5.44 11.99
C ALA A 130 12.87 -4.88 11.02
N TYR A 131 11.63 -4.66 11.50
CA TYR A 131 10.54 -4.09 10.68
C TYR A 131 10.91 -2.72 10.09
N THR A 132 11.37 -1.80 10.95
CA THR A 132 11.74 -0.43 10.54
C THR A 132 12.90 -0.46 9.54
N SER A 133 13.96 -1.21 9.84
CA SER A 133 15.16 -1.28 9.00
C SER A 133 14.86 -1.86 7.61
N VAL A 134 14.08 -2.94 7.55
CA VAL A 134 13.74 -3.56 6.26
C VAL A 134 12.83 -2.65 5.43
N ASN A 135 11.79 -2.06 6.03
CA ASN A 135 10.88 -1.18 5.29
C ASN A 135 11.60 0.05 4.71
N TYR A 136 12.43 0.73 5.49
CA TYR A 136 13.15 1.90 4.97
C TYR A 136 14.27 1.53 4.00
N SER A 137 14.90 0.35 4.14
CA SER A 137 15.83 -0.16 3.14
C SER A 137 15.14 -0.45 1.82
N PHE A 138 13.98 -1.10 1.86
CA PHE A 138 13.17 -1.36 0.67
C PHE A 138 12.72 -0.05 -0.01
N LEU A 139 12.21 0.91 0.77
CA LEU A 139 11.82 2.22 0.27
C LEU A 139 13.00 2.95 -0.38
N PHE A 140 14.19 2.91 0.24
CA PHE A 140 15.41 3.50 -0.32
C PHE A 140 15.74 2.92 -1.70
N VAL A 141 15.69 1.59 -1.83
CA VAL A 141 15.96 0.89 -3.11
C VAL A 141 14.94 1.29 -4.18
N VAL A 142 13.65 1.28 -3.85
CA VAL A 142 12.57 1.65 -4.79
C VAL A 142 12.72 3.11 -5.24
N LEU A 143 13.01 4.03 -4.32
CA LEU A 143 13.25 5.44 -4.66
C LEU A 143 14.51 5.61 -5.52
N ALA A 144 15.57 4.83 -5.28
CA ALA A 144 16.77 4.84 -6.09
C ALA A 144 16.47 4.33 -7.51
N LEU A 145 15.77 3.22 -7.65
CA LEU A 145 15.35 2.69 -8.95
C LEU A 145 14.50 3.71 -9.72
N GLY A 146 13.48 4.29 -9.09
CA GLY A 146 12.65 5.32 -9.72
C GLY A 146 13.45 6.57 -10.13
N PHE A 147 14.42 6.96 -9.32
CA PHE A 147 15.27 8.11 -9.59
C PHE A 147 16.18 7.91 -10.82
N PHE A 148 16.76 6.71 -10.97
CA PHE A 148 17.69 6.40 -12.05
C PHE A 148 16.99 5.93 -13.33
N LEU A 149 15.90 5.16 -13.20
CA LEU A 149 15.22 4.59 -14.36
C LEU A 149 14.21 5.55 -14.98
N ASP A 150 13.36 6.18 -14.17
CA ASP A 150 12.34 7.12 -14.69
C ASP A 150 11.92 8.19 -13.67
N ILE A 151 12.60 9.30 -13.71
CA ILE A 151 12.25 10.48 -12.90
C ILE A 151 10.86 11.04 -13.22
N LYS A 152 10.35 10.82 -14.44
CA LYS A 152 9.01 11.30 -14.84
C LYS A 152 7.92 10.53 -14.10
N LEU A 153 8.17 9.24 -13.83
CA LEU A 153 7.28 8.43 -13.01
C LEU A 153 7.16 9.03 -11.60
N LEU A 154 8.28 9.38 -10.97
CA LEU A 154 8.30 9.99 -9.63
C LEU A 154 7.60 11.36 -9.59
N GLN A 155 7.68 12.17 -10.67
CA GLN A 155 6.97 13.46 -10.74
C GLN A 155 5.45 13.32 -10.59
N LYS A 156 4.89 12.21 -11.08
CA LYS A 156 3.47 11.89 -10.95
C LYS A 156 3.17 11.08 -9.68
N PHE A 157 4.05 10.15 -9.33
CA PHE A 157 3.89 9.28 -8.17
C PHE A 157 3.69 10.07 -6.87
N TYR A 158 4.49 11.09 -6.60
CA TYR A 158 4.35 11.86 -5.36
C TYR A 158 3.00 12.57 -5.23
N ILE A 159 2.43 13.04 -6.36
CA ILE A 159 1.07 13.63 -6.36
C ILE A 159 0.04 12.57 -6.01
N SER A 160 0.10 11.41 -6.68
CA SER A 160 -0.81 10.30 -6.39
C SER A 160 -0.68 9.79 -4.97
N PHE A 161 0.54 9.69 -4.46
CA PHE A 161 0.80 9.28 -3.10
C PHE A 161 0.10 10.19 -2.08
N LEU A 162 0.18 11.50 -2.25
CA LEU A 162 -0.52 12.46 -1.39
C LEU A 162 -2.05 12.30 -1.45
N ILE A 163 -2.60 12.02 -2.64
CA ILE A 163 -4.04 11.77 -2.79
C ILE A 163 -4.45 10.47 -2.10
N ILE A 164 -3.64 9.42 -2.28
CA ILE A 164 -3.87 8.09 -1.70
C ILE A 164 -3.76 8.11 -0.17
N LEU A 165 -2.97 9.01 0.42
CA LEU A 165 -2.86 9.11 1.87
C LEU A 165 -4.21 9.34 2.56
N VAL A 166 -5.16 10.04 1.94
CA VAL A 166 -6.47 10.29 2.55
C VAL A 166 -7.24 9.00 2.77
N PRO A 167 -7.58 8.19 1.74
CA PRO A 167 -8.23 6.91 1.95
C PRO A 167 -7.36 5.92 2.74
N PHE A 168 -6.03 5.98 2.60
CA PHE A 168 -5.12 5.16 3.39
C PHE A 168 -5.28 5.41 4.89
N PHE A 169 -5.30 6.66 5.35
CA PHE A 169 -5.48 6.95 6.77
C PHE A 169 -6.86 6.54 7.28
N LEU A 170 -7.90 6.60 6.45
CA LEU A 170 -9.22 6.12 6.83
C LEU A 170 -9.23 4.59 7.02
N VAL A 171 -8.71 3.85 6.05
CA VAL A 171 -8.70 2.38 6.11
C VAL A 171 -7.72 1.89 7.17
N ASN A 172 -6.47 2.32 7.08
CA ASN A 172 -5.43 1.85 8.00
C ASN A 172 -5.65 2.36 9.43
N GLY A 173 -6.14 3.59 9.60
CA GLY A 173 -6.54 4.11 10.90
C GLY A 173 -7.63 3.27 11.56
N THR A 174 -8.63 2.81 10.79
CA THR A 174 -9.64 1.88 11.30
C THR A 174 -9.02 0.54 11.68
N LEU A 175 -8.16 -0.02 10.84
CA LEU A 175 -7.50 -1.30 11.12
C LEU A 175 -6.61 -1.24 12.37
N THR A 176 -5.97 -0.11 12.63
CA THR A 176 -5.09 0.10 13.79
C THR A 176 -5.82 0.61 15.05
N GLY A 177 -7.15 0.67 15.04
CA GLY A 177 -7.94 0.98 16.23
C GLY A 177 -8.33 2.44 16.40
N MET A 178 -8.13 3.31 15.41
CA MET A 178 -8.51 4.73 15.52
C MET A 178 -10.03 4.94 15.68
N PHE A 179 -10.84 4.04 15.08
CA PHE A 179 -12.30 4.12 15.06
C PHE A 179 -12.99 2.89 15.64
N THR A 180 -12.25 2.00 16.32
CA THR A 180 -12.73 0.75 16.88
C THR A 180 -12.35 0.63 18.36
N GLU A 181 -13.09 -0.14 19.14
CA GLU A 181 -12.77 -0.41 20.56
C GLU A 181 -11.43 -1.10 20.74
N MET A 182 -11.07 -1.96 19.80
CA MET A 182 -9.81 -2.69 19.75
C MET A 182 -9.27 -2.64 18.32
N PRO A 183 -7.95 -2.65 18.10
CA PRO A 183 -7.40 -2.70 16.76
C PRO A 183 -7.77 -4.00 16.07
N VAL A 184 -8.09 -3.92 14.77
CA VAL A 184 -8.28 -5.11 13.91
C VAL A 184 -6.96 -5.82 13.71
N VAL A 185 -5.89 -5.04 13.53
CA VAL A 185 -4.49 -5.48 13.45
C VAL A 185 -3.73 -4.86 14.62
N TRP A 186 -3.21 -5.69 15.52
CA TRP A 186 -2.43 -5.24 16.68
C TRP A 186 -0.94 -5.54 16.49
N TYR A 187 -0.07 -4.73 17.15
CA TYR A 187 1.39 -4.77 17.07
C TYR A 187 2.04 -4.98 18.44
#